data_586ff9904b0c4d63afc6e6a549e7c85c
#
_entry.id   586ff9904b0c4d63afc6e6a549e7c85c
#
_cell.length_a   1.000
_cell.length_b   1.000
_cell.length_c   1.000
_cell.angle_alpha   90.00
_cell.angle_beta   90.00
_cell.angle_gamma   90.00
#
_symmetry.space_group_name_H-M   'P 1'
#
loop_
_entity.id
_entity.type
_entity.pdbx_description
1 polymer ?
#
loop_
_entity_poly.entity_id
_entity_poly.type
_entity_poly.pdbx_seq_one_letter_code
_entity_poly.pdbx_strand_id
1 'polypeptide(L)'
;SVTDTLQGLLMLFTALLLPVAAVTHMGGFNEFRVALEQVSDPHFMHLTGSNLGLTAAGMIAGSLIIGVSSFGQPHLVSRFMALRDARALRQGQMIATTWYALVFFGMCVVGFAGRLLLGDLDNNEQVFFAVNAALFPSVLGAVLLAAVLSAIMSTADSMLLVCGTTVAHDLGLNERHQVNALTVSRLVIAVISVIAILVAIYIPATIFDRVLFAWVAIGAALGPVVVCRALGVALRPGRLAPAIATGFLAAVSCYLLPSTPGDLLERSLPFILGLAVLLIPLPGLRGRAP
;
A
#
# COMPACT_ATOMS: atom_id res chain seq x y z
N SER A 1 -12.93 -15.04 -1.76
CA SER A 1 -14.38 -15.33 -1.87
C SER A 1 -14.89 -15.01 -3.27
N VAL A 2 -16.11 -15.46 -3.61
CA VAL A 2 -16.74 -15.11 -4.90
C VAL A 2 -16.93 -13.59 -4.98
N THR A 3 -17.29 -12.97 -3.88
CA THR A 3 -17.47 -11.51 -3.77
C THR A 3 -16.19 -10.76 -4.14
N ASP A 4 -15.03 -11.15 -3.60
CA ASP A 4 -13.75 -10.50 -3.90
C ASP A 4 -13.37 -10.64 -5.38
N THR A 5 -13.70 -11.78 -5.98
CA THR A 5 -13.47 -11.98 -7.42
C THR A 5 -14.32 -11.04 -8.27
N LEU A 6 -15.62 -10.91 -7.94
CA LEU A 6 -16.51 -9.97 -8.64
C LEU A 6 -16.07 -8.52 -8.45
N GLN A 7 -15.72 -8.15 -7.24
CA GLN A 7 -15.18 -6.82 -6.92
C GLN A 7 -13.89 -6.54 -7.69
N GLY A 8 -13.00 -7.52 -7.75
CA GLY A 8 -11.79 -7.43 -8.53
C GLY A 8 -12.08 -7.24 -10.03
N LEU A 9 -12.95 -8.06 -10.62
CA LEU A 9 -13.31 -7.92 -12.04
C LEU A 9 -13.92 -6.55 -12.35
N LEU A 10 -14.77 -6.03 -11.48
CA LEU A 10 -15.34 -4.70 -11.64
C LEU A 10 -14.28 -3.60 -11.57
N MET A 11 -13.32 -3.73 -10.65
CA MET A 11 -12.17 -2.84 -10.55
C MET A 11 -11.31 -2.87 -11.83
N LEU A 12 -11.03 -4.07 -12.35
CA LEU A 12 -10.27 -4.23 -13.61
C LEU A 12 -11.00 -3.59 -14.79
N PHE A 13 -12.30 -3.81 -14.89
CA PHE A 13 -13.13 -3.19 -15.91
C PHE A 13 -13.01 -1.66 -15.86
N THR A 14 -13.12 -1.07 -14.67
CA THR A 14 -12.98 0.38 -14.46
C THR A 14 -11.58 0.87 -14.82
N ALA A 15 -10.53 0.14 -14.37
CA ALA A 15 -9.14 0.49 -14.62
C ALA A 15 -8.74 0.41 -16.10
N LEU A 16 -9.49 -0.33 -16.92
CA LEU A 16 -9.29 -0.37 -18.37
C LEU A 16 -10.21 0.61 -19.11
N LEU A 17 -11.47 0.70 -18.70
CA LEU A 17 -12.46 1.52 -19.40
C LEU A 17 -12.15 3.02 -19.30
N LEU A 18 -11.83 3.52 -18.10
CA LEU A 18 -11.62 4.95 -17.88
C LEU A 18 -10.42 5.50 -18.68
N PRO A 19 -9.21 4.89 -18.66
CA PRO A 19 -8.09 5.38 -19.48
C PRO A 19 -8.35 5.26 -20.98
N VAL A 20 -9.01 4.17 -21.44
CA VAL A 20 -9.36 4.03 -22.85
C VAL A 20 -10.36 5.12 -23.28
N ALA A 21 -11.38 5.39 -22.48
CA ALA A 21 -12.33 6.45 -22.75
C ALA A 21 -11.66 7.84 -22.75
N ALA A 22 -10.73 8.09 -21.83
CA ALA A 22 -10.00 9.35 -21.77
C ALA A 22 -9.15 9.58 -23.03
N VAL A 23 -8.38 8.58 -23.46
CA VAL A 23 -7.56 8.66 -24.68
C VAL A 23 -8.42 8.80 -25.94
N THR A 24 -9.52 8.05 -26.05
CA THR A 24 -10.42 8.14 -27.22
C THR A 24 -11.15 9.49 -27.27
N HIS A 25 -11.53 10.05 -26.12
CA HIS A 25 -12.14 11.37 -26.05
C HIS A 25 -11.21 12.49 -26.56
N MET A 26 -9.93 12.30 -26.38
CA MET A 26 -8.88 13.25 -26.86
C MET A 26 -8.49 13.07 -28.32
N GLY A 27 -9.16 12.20 -29.08
CA GLY A 27 -8.87 11.95 -30.49
C GLY A 27 -8.00 10.75 -30.76
N GLY A 28 -7.60 10.00 -29.71
CA GLY A 28 -6.76 8.80 -29.82
C GLY A 28 -5.36 8.98 -29.23
N PHE A 29 -4.55 7.93 -29.37
CA PHE A 29 -3.24 7.88 -28.72
C PHE A 29 -2.24 8.91 -29.24
N ASN A 30 -2.30 9.22 -30.55
CA ASN A 30 -1.37 10.20 -31.14
C ASN A 30 -1.64 11.61 -30.64
N GLU A 31 -2.89 12.03 -30.64
CA GLU A 31 -3.35 13.35 -30.15
C GLU A 31 -3.08 13.48 -28.65
N PHE A 32 -3.33 12.41 -27.88
CA PHE A 32 -3.00 12.35 -26.47
C PHE A 32 -1.50 12.55 -26.21
N ARG A 33 -0.62 11.87 -26.98
CA ARG A 33 0.82 12.04 -26.86
C ARG A 33 1.26 13.46 -27.22
N VAL A 34 0.77 14.01 -28.32
CA VAL A 34 1.09 15.38 -28.73
C VAL A 34 0.64 16.39 -27.68
N ALA A 35 -0.54 16.21 -27.11
CA ALA A 35 -1.03 17.07 -26.03
C ALA A 35 -0.14 17.00 -24.78
N LEU A 36 0.38 15.82 -24.42
CA LEU A 36 1.33 15.68 -23.31
C LEU A 36 2.66 16.42 -23.55
N GLU A 37 3.17 16.39 -24.78
CA GLU A 37 4.40 17.10 -25.16
C GLU A 37 4.22 18.63 -25.15
N GLN A 38 2.98 19.13 -25.24
CA GLN A 38 2.63 20.55 -25.21
C GLN A 38 2.32 21.08 -23.80
N VAL A 39 2.36 20.24 -22.77
CA VAL A 39 2.19 20.71 -21.39
C VAL A 39 3.31 21.70 -21.05
N SER A 40 2.91 22.88 -20.57
CA SER A 40 3.83 24.01 -20.34
C SER A 40 4.88 23.76 -19.25
N ASP A 41 4.69 22.77 -18.38
CA ASP A 41 5.67 22.40 -17.36
C ASP A 41 6.80 21.54 -17.98
N PRO A 42 8.03 22.04 -18.07
CA PRO A 42 9.14 21.33 -18.68
C PRO A 42 9.53 20.04 -17.92
N HIS A 43 9.12 19.91 -16.65
CA HIS A 43 9.43 18.75 -15.82
C HIS A 43 8.30 17.71 -15.77
N PHE A 44 7.16 17.99 -16.39
CA PHE A 44 5.98 17.13 -16.35
C PHE A 44 6.23 15.71 -16.85
N MET A 45 7.03 15.55 -17.91
CA MET A 45 7.38 14.25 -18.49
C MET A 45 8.66 13.64 -17.89
N HIS A 46 9.32 14.31 -16.96
CA HIS A 46 10.51 13.75 -16.33
C HIS A 46 10.12 12.71 -15.27
N LEU A 47 10.82 11.58 -15.22
CA LEU A 47 10.58 10.49 -14.27
C LEU A 47 10.62 10.95 -12.79
N THR A 48 11.44 11.95 -12.51
CA THR A 48 11.63 12.53 -11.18
C THR A 48 10.91 13.86 -11.00
N GLY A 49 10.09 14.27 -11.97
CA GLY A 49 9.46 15.59 -11.98
C GLY A 49 10.51 16.71 -11.87
N SER A 50 10.28 17.67 -11.01
CA SER A 50 11.21 18.77 -10.70
C SER A 50 12.37 18.39 -9.78
N ASN A 51 12.39 17.15 -9.26
CA ASN A 51 13.43 16.71 -8.35
C ASN A 51 14.74 16.43 -9.10
N LEU A 52 15.83 17.01 -8.64
CA LEU A 52 17.17 16.86 -9.21
C LEU A 52 18.18 16.39 -8.16
N GLY A 53 19.29 15.81 -8.63
CA GLY A 53 20.41 15.43 -7.77
C GLY A 53 20.03 14.47 -6.65
N LEU A 54 20.35 14.83 -5.41
CA LEU A 54 20.14 14.00 -4.23
C LEU A 54 18.66 13.74 -3.94
N THR A 55 17.78 14.70 -4.21
CA THR A 55 16.33 14.56 -4.02
C THR A 55 15.75 13.52 -4.99
N ALA A 56 16.17 13.54 -6.26
CA ALA A 56 15.75 12.53 -7.24
C ALA A 56 16.25 11.12 -6.85
N ALA A 57 17.52 11.02 -6.45
CA ALA A 57 18.09 9.75 -5.99
C ALA A 57 17.36 9.24 -4.74
N GLY A 58 17.05 10.11 -3.78
CA GLY A 58 16.28 9.79 -2.59
C GLY A 58 14.88 9.28 -2.91
N MET A 59 14.17 9.96 -3.81
CA MET A 59 12.83 9.55 -4.25
C MET A 59 12.84 8.15 -4.89
N ILE A 60 13.79 7.88 -5.79
CA ILE A 60 13.90 6.57 -6.45
C ILE A 60 14.25 5.48 -5.43
N ALA A 61 15.29 5.69 -4.63
CA ALA A 61 15.73 4.71 -3.64
C ALA A 61 14.65 4.48 -2.56
N GLY A 62 14.01 5.53 -2.07
CA GLY A 62 12.91 5.45 -1.12
C GLY A 62 11.72 4.66 -1.66
N SER A 63 11.36 4.86 -2.94
CA SER A 63 10.28 4.12 -3.59
C SER A 63 10.61 2.62 -3.74
N LEU A 64 11.85 2.27 -4.04
CA LEU A 64 12.30 0.87 -4.08
C LEU A 64 12.22 0.21 -2.70
N ILE A 65 12.59 0.92 -1.65
CA ILE A 65 12.53 0.41 -0.27
C ILE A 65 11.08 0.22 0.19
N ILE A 66 10.15 1.08 -0.21
CA ILE A 66 8.72 0.86 0.02
C ILE A 66 8.27 -0.46 -0.63
N GLY A 67 8.75 -0.77 -1.84
CA GLY A 67 8.51 -2.07 -2.48
C GLY A 67 9.00 -3.25 -1.63
N VAL A 68 10.20 -3.16 -1.05
CA VAL A 68 10.72 -4.18 -0.12
C VAL A 68 9.91 -4.22 1.18
N SER A 69 9.47 -3.08 1.69
CA SER A 69 8.62 -2.99 2.88
C SER A 69 7.26 -3.68 2.70
N SER A 70 6.80 -3.87 1.47
CA SER A 70 5.57 -4.62 1.18
C SER A 70 5.60 -6.06 1.67
N PHE A 71 6.79 -6.69 1.75
CA PHE A 71 6.92 -8.05 2.30
C PHE A 71 6.55 -8.14 3.78
N GLY A 72 6.55 -7.04 4.51
CA GLY A 72 6.10 -6.96 5.89
C GLY A 72 4.60 -6.82 6.10
N GLN A 73 3.80 -6.72 5.02
CA GLN A 73 2.36 -6.50 5.14
C GLN A 73 1.61 -7.81 5.52
N PRO A 74 0.99 -7.92 6.71
CA PRO A 74 0.42 -9.18 7.19
C PRO A 74 -0.68 -9.74 6.28
N HIS A 75 -1.51 -8.87 5.71
CA HIS A 75 -2.59 -9.26 4.80
C HIS A 75 -2.08 -9.80 3.46
N LEU A 76 -0.87 -9.43 3.03
CA LEU A 76 -0.22 -10.01 1.86
C LEU A 76 0.41 -11.37 2.21
N VAL A 77 1.18 -11.41 3.31
CA VAL A 77 1.85 -12.64 3.78
C VAL A 77 0.84 -13.76 4.00
N SER A 78 -0.29 -13.48 4.64
CA SER A 78 -1.34 -14.49 4.88
C SER A 78 -1.91 -15.09 3.59
N ARG A 79 -2.02 -14.31 2.52
CA ARG A 79 -2.46 -14.81 1.20
C ARG A 79 -1.44 -15.76 0.57
N PHE A 80 -0.14 -15.45 0.70
CA PHE A 80 0.92 -16.36 0.23
C PHE A 80 0.95 -17.67 1.03
N MET A 81 0.76 -17.60 2.34
CA MET A 81 0.71 -18.79 3.21
C MET A 81 -0.50 -19.70 2.92
N ALA A 82 -1.57 -19.17 2.36
CA ALA A 82 -2.77 -19.92 1.98
C ALA A 82 -2.63 -20.67 0.64
N LEU A 83 -1.54 -20.50 -0.10
CA LEU A 83 -1.33 -21.16 -1.38
C LEU A 83 -0.99 -22.65 -1.20
N ARG A 84 -1.61 -23.50 -2.01
CA ARG A 84 -1.53 -24.96 -1.88
C ARG A 84 -0.18 -25.53 -2.30
N ASP A 85 0.41 -25.03 -3.37
CA ASP A 85 1.62 -25.57 -3.97
C ASP A 85 2.40 -24.53 -4.80
N ALA A 86 3.61 -24.89 -5.26
CA ALA A 86 4.48 -24.02 -6.05
C ALA A 86 3.88 -23.64 -7.42
N ARG A 87 2.98 -24.47 -7.97
CA ARG A 87 2.28 -24.18 -9.24
C ARG A 87 1.25 -23.08 -9.02
N ALA A 88 0.47 -23.17 -7.94
CA ALA A 88 -0.47 -22.14 -7.53
C ALA A 88 0.25 -20.80 -7.26
N LEU A 89 1.43 -20.85 -6.64
CA LEU A 89 2.27 -19.68 -6.43
C LEU A 89 2.65 -18.99 -7.75
N ARG A 90 3.17 -19.74 -8.73
CA ARG A 90 3.56 -19.17 -10.04
C ARG A 90 2.36 -18.58 -10.79
N GLN A 91 1.25 -19.28 -10.80
CA GLN A 91 0.02 -18.78 -11.42
C GLN A 91 -0.49 -17.51 -10.72
N GLY A 92 -0.51 -17.51 -9.40
CA GLY A 92 -0.87 -16.35 -8.61
C GLY A 92 0.05 -15.14 -8.86
N GLN A 93 1.36 -15.36 -8.97
CA GLN A 93 2.32 -14.30 -9.30
C GLN A 93 2.05 -13.72 -10.70
N MET A 94 1.85 -14.55 -11.71
CA MET A 94 1.54 -14.07 -13.07
C MET A 94 0.27 -13.23 -13.09
N ILE A 95 -0.81 -13.74 -12.48
CA ILE A 95 -2.09 -13.01 -12.39
C ILE A 95 -1.90 -11.69 -11.65
N ALA A 96 -1.29 -11.72 -10.48
CA ALA A 96 -1.09 -10.52 -9.66
C ALA A 96 -0.21 -9.47 -10.36
N THR A 97 0.88 -9.89 -11.01
CA THR A 97 1.77 -8.98 -11.72
C THR A 97 1.10 -8.35 -12.93
N THR A 98 0.39 -9.16 -13.74
CA THR A 98 -0.37 -8.64 -14.89
C THR A 98 -1.47 -7.68 -14.45
N TRP A 99 -2.22 -8.05 -13.41
CA TRP A 99 -3.25 -7.22 -12.82
C TRP A 99 -2.68 -5.87 -12.34
N TYR A 100 -1.61 -5.93 -11.54
CA TYR A 100 -0.97 -4.74 -11.01
C TYR A 100 -0.48 -3.82 -12.14
N ALA A 101 0.18 -4.38 -13.16
CA ALA A 101 0.64 -3.62 -14.31
C ALA A 101 -0.53 -2.92 -15.04
N LEU A 102 -1.60 -3.66 -15.34
CA LEU A 102 -2.77 -3.09 -16.02
C LEU A 102 -3.41 -1.94 -15.23
N VAL A 103 -3.64 -2.14 -13.94
CA VAL A 103 -4.25 -1.12 -13.07
C VAL A 103 -3.32 0.08 -12.91
N PHE A 104 -2.03 -0.16 -12.65
CA PHE A 104 -1.04 0.91 -12.45
C PHE A 104 -0.90 1.79 -13.70
N PHE A 105 -0.65 1.19 -14.86
CA PHE A 105 -0.52 1.95 -16.10
C PHE A 105 -1.83 2.62 -16.51
N GLY A 106 -2.97 1.96 -16.32
CA GLY A 106 -4.27 2.56 -16.55
C GLY A 106 -4.50 3.82 -15.71
N MET A 107 -4.18 3.77 -14.42
CA MET A 107 -4.31 4.92 -13.53
C MET A 107 -3.31 6.03 -13.85
N CYS A 108 -2.08 5.71 -14.29
CA CYS A 108 -1.16 6.72 -14.80
C CYS A 108 -1.74 7.47 -16.01
N VAL A 109 -2.34 6.75 -16.96
CA VAL A 109 -3.01 7.37 -18.10
C VAL A 109 -4.17 8.27 -17.67
N VAL A 110 -4.96 7.85 -16.67
CA VAL A 110 -6.03 8.69 -16.09
C VAL A 110 -5.46 9.95 -15.44
N GLY A 111 -4.34 9.85 -14.74
CA GLY A 111 -3.64 11.01 -14.16
C GLY A 111 -3.19 12.01 -15.24
N PHE A 112 -2.55 11.54 -16.30
CA PHE A 112 -2.14 12.36 -17.44
C PHE A 112 -3.35 12.99 -18.18
N ALA A 113 -4.38 12.18 -18.42
CA ALA A 113 -5.60 12.68 -19.07
C ALA A 113 -6.31 13.73 -18.20
N GLY A 114 -6.33 13.53 -16.89
CA GLY A 114 -6.90 14.50 -15.93
C GLY A 114 -6.19 15.85 -16.04
N ARG A 115 -4.86 15.86 -16.10
CA ARG A 115 -4.09 17.09 -16.29
C ARG A 115 -4.42 17.80 -17.61
N LEU A 116 -4.61 17.04 -18.70
CA LEU A 116 -4.92 17.59 -20.01
C LEU A 116 -6.36 18.08 -20.15
N LEU A 117 -7.31 17.35 -19.57
CA LEU A 117 -8.75 17.63 -19.70
C LEU A 117 -9.24 18.70 -18.71
N LEU A 118 -8.68 18.72 -17.51
CA LEU A 118 -9.21 19.49 -16.38
C LEU A 118 -8.26 20.60 -15.92
N GLY A 119 -7.00 20.59 -16.39
CA GLY A 119 -5.97 21.51 -15.91
C GLY A 119 -5.49 21.19 -14.48
N ASP A 120 -5.24 22.25 -13.71
CA ASP A 120 -4.87 22.12 -12.30
C ASP A 120 -6.14 21.90 -11.43
N LEU A 121 -6.11 20.87 -10.63
CA LEU A 121 -7.14 20.58 -9.63
C LEU A 121 -6.68 21.08 -8.26
N ASP A 122 -7.59 21.64 -7.47
CA ASP A 122 -7.33 22.03 -6.08
C ASP A 122 -6.87 20.85 -5.22
N ASN A 123 -7.38 19.65 -5.53
CA ASN A 123 -6.98 18.41 -4.90
C ASN A 123 -6.74 17.32 -5.96
N ASN A 124 -5.48 16.98 -6.17
CA ASN A 124 -5.06 15.97 -7.14
C ASN A 124 -5.58 14.56 -6.84
N GLU A 125 -5.94 14.25 -5.59
CA GLU A 125 -6.54 12.96 -5.23
C GLU A 125 -7.95 12.78 -5.80
N GLN A 126 -8.59 13.84 -6.27
CA GLN A 126 -9.91 13.81 -6.90
C GLN A 126 -9.87 13.57 -8.41
N VAL A 127 -8.70 13.45 -9.02
CA VAL A 127 -8.56 13.33 -10.48
C VAL A 127 -9.40 12.19 -11.08
N PHE A 128 -9.45 11.03 -10.42
CA PHE A 128 -10.27 9.91 -10.87
C PHE A 128 -11.76 10.28 -10.94
N PHE A 129 -12.27 10.91 -9.89
CA PHE A 129 -13.68 11.31 -9.80
C PHE A 129 -14.01 12.39 -10.80
N ALA A 130 -13.13 13.37 -10.98
CA ALA A 130 -13.31 14.48 -11.89
C ALA A 130 -13.27 14.03 -13.37
N VAL A 131 -12.32 13.17 -13.75
CA VAL A 131 -12.25 12.58 -15.10
C VAL A 131 -13.46 11.69 -15.38
N ASN A 132 -13.87 10.87 -14.39
CA ASN A 132 -15.09 10.07 -14.52
C ASN A 132 -16.34 10.92 -14.76
N ALA A 133 -16.51 12.00 -14.00
CA ALA A 133 -17.64 12.92 -14.16
C ALA A 133 -17.62 13.67 -15.50
N ALA A 134 -16.44 13.98 -16.03
CA ALA A 134 -16.28 14.68 -17.31
C ALA A 134 -16.59 13.78 -18.53
N LEU A 135 -16.26 12.48 -18.44
CA LEU A 135 -16.30 11.58 -19.59
C LEU A 135 -17.57 10.75 -19.68
N PHE A 136 -18.22 10.46 -18.56
CA PHE A 136 -19.33 9.49 -18.55
C PHE A 136 -20.67 10.09 -18.10
N PRO A 137 -21.78 9.57 -18.68
CA PRO A 137 -23.10 9.85 -18.16
C PRO A 137 -23.25 9.38 -16.70
N SER A 138 -24.12 10.03 -15.94
CA SER A 138 -24.28 9.80 -14.50
C SER A 138 -24.44 8.33 -14.09
N VAL A 139 -25.18 7.54 -14.89
CA VAL A 139 -25.41 6.11 -14.58
C VAL A 139 -24.11 5.30 -14.69
N LEU A 140 -23.36 5.45 -15.78
CA LEU A 140 -22.09 4.73 -15.98
C LEU A 140 -21.06 5.24 -15.00
N GLY A 141 -20.98 6.54 -14.79
CA GLY A 141 -20.11 7.15 -13.78
C GLY A 141 -20.37 6.58 -12.39
N ALA A 142 -21.61 6.42 -11.98
CA ALA A 142 -21.99 5.81 -10.71
C ALA A 142 -21.53 4.34 -10.59
N VAL A 143 -21.61 3.56 -11.68
CA VAL A 143 -21.10 2.17 -11.71
C VAL A 143 -19.58 2.14 -11.50
N LEU A 144 -18.83 3.06 -12.13
CA LEU A 144 -17.38 3.15 -11.96
C LEU A 144 -16.99 3.57 -10.54
N LEU A 145 -17.76 4.48 -9.93
CA LEU A 145 -17.58 4.85 -8.51
C LEU A 145 -17.87 3.66 -7.58
N ALA A 146 -18.92 2.90 -7.85
CA ALA A 146 -19.23 1.68 -7.09
C ALA A 146 -18.10 0.64 -7.19
N ALA A 147 -17.42 0.57 -8.35
CA ALA A 147 -16.26 -0.30 -8.52
C ALA A 147 -15.09 0.08 -7.61
N VAL A 148 -14.80 1.39 -7.50
CA VAL A 148 -13.75 1.90 -6.59
C VAL A 148 -14.12 1.63 -5.13
N LEU A 149 -15.35 1.92 -4.73
CA LEU A 149 -15.84 1.63 -3.38
C LEU A 149 -15.74 0.14 -3.07
N SER A 150 -16.09 -0.72 -4.03
CA SER A 150 -15.99 -2.17 -3.92
C SER A 150 -14.54 -2.63 -3.68
N ALA A 151 -13.57 -2.05 -4.39
CA ALA A 151 -12.14 -2.34 -4.20
C ALA A 151 -11.65 -1.92 -2.80
N ILE A 152 -12.06 -0.73 -2.35
CA ILE A 152 -11.75 -0.22 -1.00
C ILE A 152 -12.31 -1.16 0.06
N MET A 153 -13.58 -1.56 -0.06
CA MET A 153 -14.23 -2.46 0.90
C MET A 153 -13.53 -3.82 0.97
N SER A 154 -13.18 -4.43 -0.17
CA SER A 154 -12.46 -5.72 -0.19
C SER A 154 -11.10 -5.66 0.53
N THR A 155 -10.39 -4.54 0.38
CA THR A 155 -9.11 -4.34 1.05
C THR A 155 -9.30 -4.09 2.55
N ALA A 156 -10.24 -3.24 2.92
CA ALA A 156 -10.56 -2.94 4.30
C ALA A 156 -11.00 -4.19 5.07
N ASP A 157 -11.88 -5.02 4.49
CA ASP A 157 -12.32 -6.29 5.06
C ASP A 157 -11.14 -7.22 5.38
N SER A 158 -10.21 -7.35 4.42
CA SER A 158 -9.03 -8.20 4.60
C SER A 158 -8.14 -7.70 5.74
N MET A 159 -7.92 -6.39 5.84
CA MET A 159 -7.10 -5.79 6.89
C MET A 159 -7.77 -5.89 8.27
N LEU A 160 -9.06 -5.58 8.35
CA LEU A 160 -9.85 -5.65 9.59
C LEU A 160 -9.95 -7.08 10.10
N LEU A 161 -10.11 -8.06 9.20
CA LEU A 161 -10.15 -9.47 9.58
C LEU A 161 -8.81 -9.92 10.18
N VAL A 162 -7.68 -9.54 9.58
CA VAL A 162 -6.35 -9.84 10.12
C VAL A 162 -6.19 -9.21 11.51
N CYS A 163 -6.53 -7.94 11.68
CA CYS A 163 -6.47 -7.27 12.98
C CYS A 163 -7.38 -7.96 14.03
N GLY A 164 -8.63 -8.25 13.67
CA GLY A 164 -9.59 -8.89 14.56
C GLY A 164 -9.17 -10.28 15.01
N THR A 165 -8.65 -11.09 14.08
CA THR A 165 -8.17 -12.46 14.39
C THR A 165 -6.88 -12.44 15.20
N THR A 166 -5.93 -11.56 14.89
CA THR A 166 -4.69 -11.41 15.65
C THR A 166 -4.97 -11.05 17.12
N VAL A 167 -5.82 -10.06 17.36
CA VAL A 167 -6.17 -9.66 18.74
C VAL A 167 -6.95 -10.75 19.47
N ALA A 168 -7.90 -11.40 18.82
CA ALA A 168 -8.71 -12.41 19.45
C ALA A 168 -7.95 -13.70 19.79
N HIS A 169 -7.06 -14.14 18.87
CA HIS A 169 -6.31 -15.39 19.00
C HIS A 169 -4.96 -15.22 19.65
N ASP A 170 -4.14 -14.29 19.13
CA ASP A 170 -2.72 -14.21 19.51
C ASP A 170 -2.54 -13.58 20.90
N LEU A 171 -3.48 -12.71 21.34
CA LEU A 171 -3.48 -12.19 22.71
C LEU A 171 -4.21 -13.12 23.70
N GLY A 172 -4.79 -14.21 23.24
CA GLY A 172 -5.45 -15.21 24.08
C GLY A 172 -6.63 -14.68 24.89
N LEU A 173 -7.31 -13.65 24.39
CA LEU A 173 -8.40 -12.99 25.11
C LEU A 173 -9.62 -13.89 25.29
N ASN A 174 -9.85 -14.82 24.36
CA ASN A 174 -10.90 -15.81 24.42
C ASN A 174 -10.66 -16.88 25.49
N GLU A 175 -9.40 -17.29 25.70
CA GLU A 175 -9.04 -18.30 26.71
C GLU A 175 -9.11 -17.73 28.14
N ARG A 176 -8.68 -16.47 28.30
CA ARG A 176 -8.64 -15.79 29.60
C ARG A 176 -10.03 -15.42 30.16
N HIS A 177 -10.97 -15.08 29.27
CA HIS A 177 -12.26 -14.51 29.71
C HIS A 177 -13.46 -15.39 29.37
N GLN A 178 -13.29 -16.62 28.86
CA GLN A 178 -14.38 -17.49 28.38
C GLN A 178 -15.36 -16.81 27.41
N VAL A 179 -14.91 -15.77 26.74
CA VAL A 179 -15.70 -15.00 25.77
C VAL A 179 -15.55 -15.65 24.39
N ASN A 180 -16.63 -15.69 23.63
CA ASN A 180 -16.60 -16.23 22.27
C ASN A 180 -15.61 -15.40 21.40
N ALA A 181 -14.61 -16.08 20.81
CA ALA A 181 -13.60 -15.47 19.93
C ALA A 181 -14.20 -14.59 18.82
N LEU A 182 -15.38 -14.99 18.31
CA LEU A 182 -16.11 -14.21 17.32
C LEU A 182 -16.59 -12.87 17.86
N THR A 183 -17.04 -12.82 19.11
CA THR A 183 -17.48 -11.57 19.76
C THR A 183 -16.31 -10.64 19.98
N VAL A 184 -15.15 -11.17 20.43
CA VAL A 184 -13.92 -10.40 20.61
C VAL A 184 -13.47 -9.83 19.29
N SER A 185 -13.37 -10.64 18.21
CA SER A 185 -13.01 -10.16 16.89
C SER A 185 -13.93 -9.05 16.39
N ARG A 186 -15.23 -9.19 16.53
CA ARG A 186 -16.20 -8.15 16.11
C ARG A 186 -16.03 -6.86 16.88
N LEU A 187 -15.80 -6.94 18.18
CA LEU A 187 -15.56 -5.76 19.00
C LEU A 187 -14.28 -5.04 18.60
N VAL A 188 -13.20 -5.79 18.37
CA VAL A 188 -11.91 -5.24 17.91
C VAL A 188 -12.08 -4.55 16.56
N ILE A 189 -12.75 -5.18 15.60
CA ILE A 189 -13.03 -4.59 14.29
C ILE A 189 -13.83 -3.28 14.46
N ALA A 190 -14.87 -3.27 15.27
CA ALA A 190 -15.68 -2.09 15.52
C ALA A 190 -14.84 -0.94 16.12
N VAL A 191 -14.01 -1.23 17.13
CA VAL A 191 -13.13 -0.24 17.77
C VAL A 191 -12.12 0.32 16.77
N ILE A 192 -11.44 -0.54 16.01
CA ILE A 192 -10.47 -0.09 14.99
C ILE A 192 -11.16 0.75 13.92
N SER A 193 -12.36 0.37 13.47
CA SER A 193 -13.12 1.13 12.48
C SER A 193 -13.48 2.53 13.00
N VAL A 194 -13.92 2.65 14.25
CA VAL A 194 -14.21 3.94 14.87
C VAL A 194 -12.94 4.81 14.96
N ILE A 195 -11.82 4.23 15.41
CA ILE A 195 -10.53 4.95 15.47
C ILE A 195 -10.12 5.42 14.07
N ALA A 196 -10.24 4.57 13.06
CA ALA A 196 -9.90 4.92 11.67
C ALA A 196 -10.75 6.08 11.15
N ILE A 197 -12.06 6.09 11.45
CA ILE A 197 -12.97 7.19 11.09
C ILE A 197 -12.55 8.49 11.80
N LEU A 198 -12.25 8.43 13.09
CA LEU A 198 -11.80 9.61 13.84
C LEU A 198 -10.49 10.17 13.28
N VAL A 199 -9.52 9.29 12.99
CA VAL A 199 -8.25 9.69 12.34
C VAL A 199 -8.52 10.32 10.96
N ALA A 200 -9.44 9.75 10.18
CA ALA A 200 -9.78 10.29 8.87
C ALA A 200 -10.39 11.69 8.94
N ILE A 201 -11.18 11.98 9.95
CA ILE A 201 -11.88 13.28 10.11
C ILE A 201 -10.97 14.34 10.73
N TYR A 202 -10.21 13.99 11.77
CA TYR A 202 -9.53 14.98 12.61
C TYR A 202 -8.06 15.19 12.27
N ILE A 203 -7.41 14.27 11.57
CA ILE A 203 -5.99 14.44 11.20
C ILE A 203 -5.91 14.88 9.73
N PRO A 204 -5.53 16.14 9.44
CA PRO A 204 -5.39 16.61 8.06
C PRO A 204 -4.12 15.99 7.44
N ALA A 205 -4.31 15.09 6.51
CA ALA A 205 -3.26 14.52 5.69
C ALA A 205 -3.86 13.98 4.39
N THR A 206 -3.06 13.91 3.32
CA THR A 206 -3.48 13.29 2.08
C THR A 206 -3.68 11.78 2.27
N ILE A 207 -4.49 11.14 1.44
CA ILE A 207 -4.65 9.68 1.45
C ILE A 207 -3.31 9.03 1.15
N PHE A 208 -2.56 9.59 0.20
CA PHE A 208 -1.25 9.10 -0.21
C PHE A 208 -0.25 9.09 0.96
N ASP A 209 -0.13 10.17 1.72
CA ASP A 209 0.79 10.26 2.86
C ASP A 209 0.43 9.26 3.97
N ARG A 210 -0.86 9.09 4.25
CA ARG A 210 -1.33 8.09 5.24
C ARG A 210 -0.99 6.67 4.82
N VAL A 211 -1.21 6.35 3.55
CA VAL A 211 -0.87 5.03 3.00
C VAL A 211 0.62 4.78 3.06
N LEU A 212 1.45 5.75 2.64
CA LEU A 212 2.91 5.62 2.69
C LEU A 212 3.41 5.43 4.13
N PHE A 213 2.93 6.23 5.08
CA PHE A 213 3.29 6.07 6.49
C PHE A 213 2.94 4.67 7.00
N ALA A 214 1.71 4.20 6.77
CA ALA A 214 1.28 2.89 7.21
C ALA A 214 2.13 1.76 6.58
N TRP A 215 2.46 1.88 5.30
CA TRP A 215 3.30 0.91 4.60
C TRP A 215 4.73 0.88 5.13
N VAL A 216 5.33 2.04 5.38
CA VAL A 216 6.67 2.14 5.97
C VAL A 216 6.66 1.61 7.40
N ALA A 217 5.70 2.00 8.24
CA ALA A 217 5.65 1.61 9.65
C ALA A 217 5.49 0.09 9.83
N ILE A 218 4.50 -0.51 9.16
CA ILE A 218 4.27 -1.96 9.23
C ILE A 218 5.39 -2.71 8.51
N GLY A 219 5.82 -2.21 7.35
CA GLY A 219 6.90 -2.79 6.57
C GLY A 219 8.24 -2.81 7.30
N ALA A 220 8.59 -1.74 8.02
CA ALA A 220 9.80 -1.67 8.83
C ALA A 220 9.72 -2.54 10.08
N ALA A 221 8.53 -2.71 10.65
CA ALA A 221 8.33 -3.57 11.80
C ALA A 221 8.47 -5.06 11.45
N LEU A 222 7.78 -5.53 10.43
CA LEU A 222 7.66 -6.95 10.10
C LEU A 222 8.52 -7.39 8.92
N GLY A 223 8.80 -6.48 7.96
CA GLY A 223 9.55 -6.79 6.75
C GLY A 223 10.93 -7.40 6.99
N PRO A 224 11.78 -6.86 7.87
CA PRO A 224 13.07 -7.45 8.19
C PRO A 224 12.95 -8.89 8.66
N VAL A 225 11.96 -9.22 9.48
CA VAL A 225 11.71 -10.59 9.97
C VAL A 225 11.32 -11.51 8.83
N VAL A 226 10.38 -11.10 8.00
CA VAL A 226 9.88 -11.88 6.85
C VAL A 226 11.01 -12.11 5.83
N VAL A 227 11.74 -11.07 5.47
CA VAL A 227 12.88 -11.16 4.53
C VAL A 227 13.96 -12.09 5.05
N CYS A 228 14.39 -11.95 6.30
CA CYS A 228 15.40 -12.84 6.90
C CYS A 228 14.92 -14.30 6.91
N ARG A 229 13.65 -14.56 7.24
CA ARG A 229 13.07 -15.91 7.20
C ARG A 229 13.03 -16.48 5.78
N ALA A 230 12.61 -15.66 4.81
CA ALA A 230 12.56 -16.07 3.40
C ALA A 230 13.95 -16.41 2.83
N LEU A 231 14.99 -15.71 3.31
CA LEU A 231 16.40 -15.97 2.95
C LEU A 231 17.03 -17.13 3.76
N GLY A 232 16.27 -17.80 4.61
CA GLY A 232 16.77 -18.92 5.42
C GLY A 232 17.66 -18.50 6.60
N VAL A 233 17.66 -17.21 6.97
CA VAL A 233 18.45 -16.73 8.11
C VAL A 233 17.84 -17.23 9.42
N ALA A 234 18.63 -17.88 10.24
CA ALA A 234 18.20 -18.33 11.56
C ALA A 234 18.05 -17.15 12.52
N LEU A 235 16.81 -16.82 12.87
CA LEU A 235 16.50 -15.72 13.78
C LEU A 235 16.35 -16.21 15.22
N ARG A 236 16.91 -15.45 16.16
CA ARG A 236 16.77 -15.71 17.59
C ARG A 236 15.43 -15.17 18.09
N PRO A 237 14.56 -15.98 18.77
CA PRO A 237 13.26 -15.53 19.23
C PRO A 237 13.31 -14.25 20.07
N GLY A 238 14.28 -14.12 20.97
CA GLY A 238 14.44 -12.95 21.83
C GLY A 238 14.76 -11.63 21.11
N ARG A 239 15.02 -11.65 19.79
CA ARG A 239 15.29 -10.44 18.99
C ARG A 239 14.10 -9.99 18.16
N LEU A 240 13.09 -10.84 18.00
CA LEU A 240 11.93 -10.53 17.14
C LEU A 240 11.18 -9.30 17.67
N ALA A 241 10.77 -9.33 18.94
CA ALA A 241 10.03 -8.22 19.53
C ALA A 241 10.84 -6.89 19.57
N PRO A 242 12.12 -6.88 20.01
CA PRO A 242 12.93 -5.65 19.91
C PRO A 242 13.10 -5.11 18.49
N ALA A 243 13.29 -5.98 17.49
CA ALA A 243 13.44 -5.55 16.10
C ALA A 243 12.14 -4.94 15.55
N ILE A 244 11.00 -5.59 15.81
CA ILE A 244 9.67 -5.10 15.45
C ILE A 244 9.41 -3.74 16.09
N ALA A 245 9.66 -3.62 17.39
CA ALA A 245 9.48 -2.37 18.12
C ALA A 245 10.40 -1.26 17.59
N THR A 246 11.68 -1.57 17.34
CA THR A 246 12.64 -0.60 16.80
C THR A 246 12.23 -0.12 15.41
N GLY A 247 11.86 -1.02 14.51
CA GLY A 247 11.41 -0.66 13.16
C GLY A 247 10.16 0.23 13.19
N PHE A 248 9.17 -0.13 13.99
CA PHE A 248 7.95 0.65 14.14
C PHE A 248 8.19 2.03 14.76
N LEU A 249 8.88 2.08 15.90
CA LEU A 249 9.17 3.35 16.60
C LEU A 249 10.04 4.28 15.75
N ALA A 250 11.02 3.73 15.02
CA ALA A 250 11.82 4.51 14.09
C ALA A 250 10.96 5.11 12.96
N ALA A 251 10.00 4.36 12.41
CA ALA A 251 9.09 4.88 11.39
C ALA A 251 8.21 6.01 11.93
N VAL A 252 7.66 5.86 13.12
CA VAL A 252 6.89 6.93 13.80
C VAL A 252 7.77 8.15 14.06
N SER A 253 9.00 7.95 14.55
CA SER A 253 9.93 9.04 14.82
C SER A 253 10.32 9.80 13.55
N CYS A 254 10.63 9.08 12.47
CA CYS A 254 10.94 9.71 11.19
C CYS A 254 9.76 10.47 10.60
N TYR A 255 8.53 9.98 10.77
CA TYR A 255 7.34 10.68 10.30
C TYR A 255 7.08 12.01 11.06
N LEU A 256 7.48 12.09 12.32
CA LEU A 256 7.33 13.29 13.14
C LEU A 256 8.47 14.31 12.94
N LEU A 257 9.56 13.92 12.29
CA LEU A 257 10.70 14.80 12.02
C LEU A 257 10.54 15.48 10.64
N PRO A 258 11.25 16.61 10.40
CA PRO A 258 11.28 17.24 9.08
C PRO A 258 11.79 16.26 8.01
N SER A 259 11.13 16.25 6.85
CA SER A 259 11.46 15.35 5.75
C SER A 259 12.86 15.59 5.18
N THR A 260 13.54 14.49 4.84
CA THR A 260 14.83 14.56 4.14
C THR A 260 14.65 14.64 2.62
N PRO A 261 15.68 15.07 1.85
CA PRO A 261 15.57 15.15 0.40
C PRO A 261 15.11 13.82 -0.23
N GLY A 262 13.92 13.85 -0.84
CA GLY A 262 13.28 12.68 -1.46
C GLY A 262 12.78 11.62 -0.47
N ASP A 263 12.56 11.98 0.79
CA ASP A 263 12.10 11.11 1.88
C ASP A 263 12.94 9.82 2.05
N LEU A 264 14.22 9.90 1.71
CA LEU A 264 15.08 8.72 1.70
C LEU A 264 15.22 8.10 3.09
N LEU A 265 15.50 8.92 4.11
CA LEU A 265 15.70 8.43 5.48
C LEU A 265 14.39 7.92 6.09
N GLU A 266 13.29 8.64 5.88
CA GLU A 266 11.97 8.30 6.38
C GLU A 266 11.51 6.93 5.89
N ARG A 267 11.87 6.60 4.64
CA ARG A 267 11.47 5.35 3.99
C ARG A 267 12.45 4.20 4.24
N SER A 268 13.76 4.49 4.44
CA SER A 268 14.81 3.47 4.54
C SER A 268 15.27 3.17 5.95
N LEU A 269 15.51 4.20 6.76
CA LEU A 269 16.11 4.07 8.09
C LEU A 269 15.33 3.14 9.02
N PRO A 270 13.99 3.20 9.09
CA PRO A 270 13.22 2.31 9.95
C PRO A 270 13.43 0.83 9.62
N PHE A 271 13.43 0.48 8.34
CA PHE A 271 13.67 -0.89 7.88
C PHE A 271 15.08 -1.36 8.21
N ILE A 272 16.09 -0.50 7.96
CA ILE A 272 17.49 -0.81 8.23
C ILE A 272 17.73 -1.00 9.73
N LEU A 273 17.15 -0.17 10.59
CA LEU A 273 17.29 -0.30 12.05
C LEU A 273 16.64 -1.59 12.56
N GLY A 274 15.44 -1.94 12.07
CA GLY A 274 14.80 -3.22 12.39
C GLY A 274 15.67 -4.41 11.98
N LEU A 275 16.24 -4.36 10.77
CA LEU A 275 17.15 -5.38 10.25
C LEU A 275 18.46 -5.46 11.07
N ALA A 276 19.02 -4.33 11.44
CA ALA A 276 20.25 -4.28 12.24
C ALA A 276 20.06 -4.94 13.61
N VAL A 277 18.96 -4.70 14.31
CA VAL A 277 18.64 -5.35 15.59
C VAL A 277 18.53 -6.87 15.43
N LEU A 278 18.01 -7.36 14.30
CA LEU A 278 17.94 -8.80 14.04
C LEU A 278 19.32 -9.43 13.82
N LEU A 279 20.21 -8.76 13.10
CA LEU A 279 21.46 -9.33 12.59
C LEU A 279 22.67 -9.07 13.48
N ILE A 280 22.74 -7.92 14.18
CA ILE A 280 23.90 -7.57 15.01
C ILE A 280 24.04 -8.55 16.18
N PRO A 281 25.19 -9.22 16.34
CA PRO A 281 25.45 -10.08 17.48
C PRO A 281 25.60 -9.23 18.74
N LEU A 282 24.62 -9.24 19.65
CA LEU A 282 24.79 -8.62 20.97
C LEU A 282 25.76 -9.46 21.78
N PRO A 283 26.88 -8.87 22.26
CA PRO A 283 27.79 -9.56 23.18
C PRO A 283 27.03 -9.75 24.52
N GLY A 284 26.82 -10.99 24.93
CA GLY A 284 26.28 -11.31 26.25
C GLY A 284 25.18 -12.37 26.33
N LEU A 285 24.51 -12.71 25.23
CA LEU A 285 23.51 -13.77 25.22
C LEU A 285 24.03 -15.02 24.49
N ARG A 286 25.18 -15.53 24.94
CA ARG A 286 25.65 -16.87 24.55
C ARG A 286 24.79 -17.91 25.24
N GLY A 287 24.03 -18.64 24.46
CA GLY A 287 23.70 -20.03 24.70
C GLY A 287 22.66 -20.32 25.77
N ARG A 288 21.56 -20.79 25.33
CA ARG A 288 21.05 -22.10 25.73
C ARG A 288 20.46 -22.66 24.46
N ALA A 289 21.21 -23.49 23.76
CA ALA A 289 20.62 -24.39 22.78
C ALA A 289 19.73 -25.38 23.52
N PRO A 290 18.58 -25.76 22.94
CA PRO A 290 17.75 -26.82 23.46
C PRO A 290 18.46 -28.14 23.34
#